data_43f40467924178424c7b64e5a52a2bee
#
_entry.id   43f40467924178424c7b64e5a52a2bee
#
_cell.length_a   1.000
_cell.length_b   1.000
_cell.length_c   1.000
_cell.angle_alpha   90.00
_cell.angle_beta   90.00
_cell.angle_gamma   90.00
#
_symmetry.space_group_name_H-M   'P 1'
#
loop_
_entity.id
_entity.type
_entity.pdbx_description
1 polymer ?
#
loop_
_entity_poly.entity_id
_entity_poly.type
_entity_poly.pdbx_seq_one_letter_code
_entity_poly.pdbx_strand_id
1 'polypeptide(L)'
;MEKKKFYMTPAIAYASGKPHIGNTYEIVLADSIARYKRFQGYDVFFQTGTDEHGQKIELKAEDARITPKEFVDNASSEIKRIWDLMDTSYDKFIRTTDEDHEKQVQKIF
;
A
#
# COMPACT_ATOMS: atom_id res chain seq x y z
N MET A 1 24.94 2.13 20.20
CA MET A 1 24.58 0.73 19.94
C MET A 1 23.71 0.62 18.70
N GLU A 2 24.04 -0.29 17.83
CA GLU A 2 23.26 -0.49 16.61
C GLU A 2 21.89 -1.10 16.95
N LYS A 3 20.82 -0.53 16.38
CA LYS A 3 19.46 -1.05 16.59
C LYS A 3 19.23 -2.31 15.75
N LYS A 4 18.50 -3.27 16.29
CA LYS A 4 18.00 -4.39 15.49
C LYS A 4 16.99 -3.89 14.47
N LYS A 5 16.99 -4.46 13.28
CA LYS A 5 16.08 -4.08 12.20
C LYS A 5 14.83 -4.96 12.20
N PHE A 6 13.72 -4.36 11.89
CA PHE A 6 12.45 -5.06 11.75
C PHE A 6 11.73 -4.53 10.50
N TYR A 7 11.37 -5.44 9.62
CA TYR A 7 10.70 -5.12 8.36
C TYR A 7 9.29 -5.70 8.38
N MET A 8 8.29 -4.85 8.07
CA MET A 8 6.88 -5.23 8.09
C MET A 8 6.22 -4.87 6.77
N THR A 9 5.60 -5.86 6.14
CA THR A 9 4.79 -5.66 4.93
C THR A 9 3.47 -6.40 5.07
N PRO A 10 2.36 -5.71 5.32
CA PRO A 10 1.05 -6.33 5.20
C PRO A 10 0.67 -6.50 3.73
N ALA A 11 -0.42 -7.21 3.47
CA ALA A 11 -0.97 -7.25 2.13
C ALA A 11 -1.32 -5.83 1.68
N ILE A 12 -1.08 -5.54 0.40
CA ILE A 12 -1.45 -4.24 -0.19
C ILE A 12 -2.86 -4.31 -0.74
N ALA A 13 -3.59 -3.20 -0.62
CA ALA A 13 -4.98 -3.13 -1.07
C ALA A 13 -5.07 -3.10 -2.60
N TYR A 14 -6.01 -3.84 -3.16
CA TYR A 14 -6.27 -3.80 -4.60
C TYR A 14 -7.01 -2.52 -4.96
N ALA A 15 -6.47 -1.76 -5.90
CA ALA A 15 -7.00 -0.44 -6.30
C ALA A 15 -8.21 -0.55 -7.23
N SER A 16 -9.10 -1.48 -6.96
CA SER A 16 -10.35 -1.66 -7.71
C SER A 16 -11.53 -0.91 -7.11
N GLY A 17 -11.33 -0.25 -5.98
CA GLY A 17 -12.38 0.51 -5.29
C GLY A 17 -11.93 0.89 -3.88
N LYS A 18 -12.89 1.30 -3.06
CA LYS A 18 -12.61 1.66 -1.67
C LYS A 18 -12.20 0.42 -0.86
N PRO A 19 -11.29 0.56 0.11
CA PRO A 19 -10.95 -0.55 0.98
C PRO A 19 -12.15 -0.92 1.86
N HIS A 20 -12.29 -2.22 2.15
CA HIS A 20 -13.32 -2.70 3.07
C HIS A 20 -12.73 -2.89 4.47
N ILE A 21 -13.59 -3.27 5.42
CA ILE A 21 -13.19 -3.40 6.82
C ILE A 21 -12.08 -4.44 7.04
N GLY A 22 -12.01 -5.47 6.20
CA GLY A 22 -10.94 -6.46 6.25
C GLY A 22 -9.57 -5.85 5.95
N ASN A 23 -9.49 -4.95 4.97
CA ASN A 23 -8.26 -4.21 4.68
C ASN A 23 -7.87 -3.31 5.86
N THR A 24 -8.85 -2.65 6.45
CA THR A 24 -8.65 -1.79 7.63
C THR A 24 -8.12 -2.59 8.82
N TYR A 25 -8.71 -3.75 9.08
CA TYR A 25 -8.25 -4.64 10.16
C TYR A 25 -6.77 -5.01 9.97
N GLU A 26 -6.41 -5.41 8.77
CA GLU A 26 -5.04 -5.84 8.47
C GLU A 26 -4.02 -4.70 8.62
N ILE A 27 -4.36 -3.51 8.13
CA ILE A 27 -3.44 -2.37 8.23
C ILE A 27 -3.28 -1.90 9.68
N VAL A 28 -4.35 -1.94 10.48
CA VAL A 28 -4.29 -1.59 11.90
C VAL A 28 -3.43 -2.59 12.65
N LEU A 29 -3.57 -3.88 12.35
CA LEU A 29 -2.76 -4.92 12.97
C LEU A 29 -1.27 -4.73 12.65
N ALA A 30 -0.94 -4.51 11.38
CA ALA A 30 0.45 -4.27 10.97
C ALA A 30 1.02 -3.00 11.61
N ASP A 31 0.24 -1.93 11.64
CA ASP A 31 0.63 -0.67 12.27
C ASP A 31 0.90 -0.83 13.76
N SER A 32 0.04 -1.59 14.45
CA SER A 32 0.22 -1.87 15.88
C SER A 32 1.52 -2.60 16.15
N ILE A 33 1.85 -3.60 15.34
CA ILE A 33 3.10 -4.35 15.45
C ILE A 33 4.30 -3.43 15.17
N ALA A 34 4.22 -2.60 14.13
CA ALA A 34 5.29 -1.67 13.79
C ALA A 34 5.55 -0.69 14.94
N ARG A 35 4.50 -0.13 15.54
CA ARG A 35 4.61 0.79 16.67
C ARG A 35 5.19 0.11 17.89
N TYR A 36 4.77 -1.13 18.17
CA TYR A 36 5.31 -1.91 19.29
C TYR A 36 6.80 -2.15 19.11
N LYS A 37 7.24 -2.52 17.92
CA LYS A 37 8.66 -2.75 17.62
C LYS A 37 9.48 -1.47 17.76
N ARG A 38 8.95 -0.33 17.32
CA ARG A 38 9.61 0.98 17.54
C ARG A 38 9.73 1.28 19.03
N PHE A 39 8.68 1.00 19.80
CA PHE A 39 8.71 1.18 21.26
C PHE A 39 9.79 0.33 21.91
N GLN A 40 10.03 -0.89 21.38
CA GLN A 40 11.09 -1.77 21.87
C GLN A 40 12.49 -1.33 21.41
N GLY A 41 12.61 -0.27 20.62
CA GLY A 41 13.89 0.24 20.16
C GLY A 41 14.40 -0.34 18.86
N TYR A 42 13.55 -1.08 18.11
CA TYR A 42 13.92 -1.57 16.78
C TYR A 42 13.95 -0.45 15.76
N ASP A 43 14.82 -0.59 14.75
CA ASP A 43 14.77 0.22 13.54
C ASP A 43 13.76 -0.44 12.60
N VAL A 44 12.57 0.15 12.51
CA VAL A 44 11.44 -0.44 11.80
C VAL A 44 11.27 0.20 10.43
N PHE A 45 11.12 -0.63 9.40
CA PHE A 45 10.66 -0.20 8.09
C PHE A 45 9.32 -0.86 7.81
N PHE A 46 8.27 -0.07 7.73
CA PHE A 46 6.90 -0.51 7.50
C PHE A 46 6.45 -0.01 6.13
N GLN A 47 6.21 -0.94 5.21
CA GLN A 47 5.78 -0.62 3.85
C GLN A 47 4.40 -1.17 3.58
N THR A 48 3.54 -0.33 3.06
CA THR A 48 2.22 -0.71 2.53
C THR A 48 2.08 -0.14 1.11
N GLY A 49 0.91 -0.19 0.53
CA GLY A 49 0.69 0.34 -0.80
C GLY A 49 -0.57 -0.16 -1.45
N THR A 50 -0.58 -0.07 -2.78
CA THR A 50 -1.73 -0.48 -3.60
C THR A 50 -1.28 -1.34 -4.77
N ASP A 51 -2.08 -2.39 -5.04
CA ASP A 51 -1.96 -3.25 -6.20
C ASP A 51 -2.84 -2.68 -7.32
N GLU A 52 -2.24 -2.31 -8.47
CA GLU A 52 -2.88 -1.44 -9.44
C GLU A 52 -2.99 -2.02 -10.85
N HIS A 53 -2.75 -3.31 -11.03
CA HIS A 53 -2.85 -3.96 -12.34
C HIS A 53 -3.98 -4.98 -12.37
N GLY A 54 -4.49 -5.26 -13.57
CA GLY A 54 -5.43 -6.34 -13.80
C GLY A 54 -6.64 -5.94 -14.62
N GLN A 55 -7.31 -6.94 -15.17
CA GLN A 55 -8.47 -6.77 -16.04
C GLN A 55 -9.64 -6.10 -15.33
N LYS A 56 -9.86 -6.39 -14.06
CA LYS A 56 -10.95 -5.80 -13.27
C LYS A 56 -10.81 -4.27 -13.22
N ILE A 57 -9.59 -3.77 -13.08
CA ILE A 57 -9.32 -2.33 -13.08
C ILE A 57 -9.62 -1.74 -14.46
N GLU A 58 -9.18 -2.41 -15.53
CA GLU A 58 -9.44 -1.96 -16.90
C GLU A 58 -10.93 -1.86 -17.19
N LEU A 59 -11.71 -2.87 -16.78
CA LEU A 59 -13.15 -2.88 -16.97
C LEU A 59 -13.85 -1.76 -16.18
N LYS A 60 -13.43 -1.54 -14.94
CA LYS A 60 -13.99 -0.47 -14.12
C LYS A 60 -13.65 0.92 -14.67
N ALA A 61 -12.44 1.11 -15.19
CA ALA A 61 -12.04 2.36 -15.83
C ALA A 61 -12.88 2.62 -17.08
N GLU A 62 -13.10 1.59 -17.89
CA GLU A 62 -13.95 1.69 -19.08
C GLU A 62 -15.38 2.09 -18.71
N ASP A 63 -15.98 1.46 -17.70
CA ASP A 63 -17.32 1.81 -17.22
C ASP A 63 -17.39 3.25 -16.74
N ALA A 64 -16.35 3.75 -16.11
CA ALA A 64 -16.25 5.13 -15.62
C ALA A 64 -15.83 6.12 -16.73
N ARG A 65 -15.54 5.64 -17.92
CA ARG A 65 -15.09 6.44 -19.08
C ARG A 65 -13.83 7.25 -18.82
N ILE A 66 -12.89 6.64 -18.09
CA ILE A 66 -11.56 7.20 -17.84
C ILE A 66 -10.50 6.15 -18.19
N THR A 67 -9.24 6.57 -18.22
CA THR A 67 -8.15 5.64 -18.48
C THR A 67 -7.90 4.77 -17.24
N PRO A 68 -7.32 3.55 -17.42
CA PRO A 68 -6.89 2.76 -16.27
C PRO A 68 -5.97 3.52 -15.33
N LYS A 69 -5.05 4.33 -15.87
CA LYS A 69 -4.13 5.14 -15.06
C LYS A 69 -4.88 6.15 -14.19
N GLU A 70 -5.85 6.86 -14.74
CA GLU A 70 -6.69 7.79 -13.98
C GLU A 70 -7.48 7.08 -12.90
N PHE A 71 -8.02 5.90 -13.22
CA PHE A 71 -8.78 5.11 -12.26
C PHE A 71 -7.93 4.71 -11.06
N VAL A 72 -6.72 4.16 -11.30
CA VAL A 72 -5.85 3.74 -10.19
C VAL A 72 -5.24 4.91 -9.45
N ASP A 73 -4.98 6.04 -10.11
CA ASP A 73 -4.53 7.25 -9.42
C ASP A 73 -5.59 7.71 -8.41
N ASN A 74 -6.86 7.72 -8.80
CA ASN A 74 -7.97 8.09 -7.91
C ASN A 74 -8.15 7.08 -6.78
N ALA A 75 -8.16 5.79 -7.10
CA ALA A 75 -8.35 4.73 -6.11
C ALA A 75 -7.20 4.69 -5.10
N SER A 76 -5.96 4.79 -5.57
CA SER A 76 -4.78 4.79 -4.70
C SER A 76 -4.76 6.00 -3.78
N SER A 77 -5.11 7.17 -4.31
CA SER A 77 -5.20 8.40 -3.51
C SER A 77 -6.23 8.28 -2.40
N GLU A 78 -7.38 7.66 -2.70
CA GLU A 78 -8.44 7.47 -1.69
C GLU A 78 -8.01 6.48 -0.62
N ILE A 79 -7.37 5.37 -1.00
CA ILE A 79 -6.86 4.38 -0.03
C ILE A 79 -5.81 5.03 0.86
N LYS A 80 -4.86 5.77 0.28
CA LYS A 80 -3.82 6.47 1.03
C LYS A 80 -4.43 7.49 1.99
N ARG A 81 -5.44 8.23 1.53
CA ARG A 81 -6.14 9.21 2.38
C ARG A 81 -6.77 8.53 3.60
N ILE A 82 -7.37 7.37 3.41
CA ILE A 82 -7.99 6.62 4.51
C ILE A 82 -6.93 6.13 5.50
N TRP A 83 -5.82 5.57 5.00
CA TRP A 83 -4.72 5.12 5.87
C TRP A 83 -4.10 6.30 6.64
N ASP A 84 -3.95 7.46 6.00
CA ASP A 84 -3.43 8.67 6.63
C ASP A 84 -4.40 9.20 7.68
N LEU A 85 -5.70 9.16 7.41
CA LEU A 85 -6.73 9.55 8.36
C LEU A 85 -6.70 8.69 9.64
N MET A 86 -6.33 7.42 9.50
CA MET A 86 -6.17 6.49 10.61
C MET A 86 -4.82 6.62 11.31
N ASP A 87 -4.01 7.58 10.89
CA ASP A 87 -2.66 7.82 11.43
C ASP A 87 -1.75 6.59 11.31
N THR A 88 -1.84 5.88 10.20
CA THR A 88 -1.00 4.71 9.93
C THR A 88 0.45 5.13 9.79
N SER A 89 1.35 4.46 10.49
CA SER A 89 2.76 4.86 10.62
C SER A 89 3.69 4.21 9.59
N TYR A 90 3.20 3.96 8.39
CA TYR A 90 4.04 3.40 7.32
C TYR A 90 5.18 4.36 6.95
N ASP A 91 6.32 3.79 6.59
CA ASP A 91 7.48 4.53 6.10
C ASP A 91 7.44 4.72 4.60
N LYS A 92 6.84 3.77 3.88
CA LYS A 92 6.68 3.85 2.44
C LYS A 92 5.31 3.36 2.01
N PHE A 93 4.70 4.10 1.08
CA PHE A 93 3.48 3.71 0.38
C PHE A 93 3.87 3.43 -1.06
N ILE A 94 3.96 2.15 -1.45
CA ILE A 94 4.35 1.72 -2.78
C ILE A 94 3.11 1.57 -3.65
N ARG A 95 3.21 2.00 -4.89
CA ARG A 95 2.21 1.72 -5.92
C ARG A 95 2.84 0.77 -6.93
N THR A 96 2.13 -0.27 -7.33
CA THR A 96 2.70 -1.21 -8.32
C THR A 96 2.89 -0.56 -9.70
N THR A 97 2.33 0.64 -9.91
CA THR A 97 2.59 1.46 -11.10
C THR A 97 3.78 2.42 -10.92
N ASP A 98 4.39 2.48 -9.75
CA ASP A 98 5.59 3.31 -9.55
C ASP A 98 6.73 2.82 -10.43
N GLU A 99 7.47 3.77 -11.00
CA GLU A 99 8.56 3.48 -11.93
C GLU A 99 9.65 2.60 -11.31
N ASP A 100 10.03 2.88 -10.07
CA ASP A 100 11.05 2.10 -9.37
C ASP A 100 10.60 0.65 -9.14
N HIS A 101 9.32 0.44 -8.82
CA HIS A 101 8.74 -0.88 -8.68
C HIS A 101 8.76 -1.65 -10.01
N GLU A 102 8.29 -1.01 -11.08
CA GLU A 102 8.25 -1.63 -12.41
C GLU A 102 9.65 -2.00 -12.90
N LYS A 103 10.62 -1.13 -12.70
CA LYS A 103 12.02 -1.42 -13.06
C LYS A 103 12.57 -2.61 -12.29
N GLN A 104 12.28 -2.70 -11.01
CA GLN A 104 12.75 -3.82 -10.18
C GLN A 104 12.11 -5.14 -10.61
N VAL A 105 10.83 -5.13 -10.91
CA VAL A 105 10.12 -6.32 -11.41
C VAL A 105 10.73 -6.79 -12.73
N GLN A 106 11.02 -5.87 -13.65
CA GLN A 106 11.64 -6.19 -14.92
C GLN A 106 13.03 -6.82 -14.75
N LYS A 107 13.79 -6.42 -13.74
CA LYS A 107 15.10 -7.01 -13.45
C LYS A 107 15.01 -8.45 -12.95
N ILE A 108 13.96 -8.77 -12.19
CA ILE A 108 13.77 -10.10 -11.62
C ILE A 108 13.21 -11.07 -12.66
N PHE A 109 12.32 -10.60 -13.51
CA PHE A 109 11.67 -11.38 -14.56
C PHE A 109 12.22 -11.01 -15.94
#